data_52791e51b71fb3e70a208f49f2102223
#
_entry.id   52791e51b71fb3e70a208f49f2102223
#
_cell.length_a   1.000
_cell.length_b   1.000
_cell.length_c   1.000
_cell.angle_alpha   90.00
_cell.angle_beta   90.00
_cell.angle_gamma   90.00
#
_symmetry.space_group_name_H-M   'P 1'
#
loop_
_entity.id
_entity.type
_entity.pdbx_description
1 polymer ?
#
loop_
_entity_poly.entity_id
_entity_poly.type
_entity_poly.pdbx_seq_one_letter_code
_entity_poly.pdbx_strand_id
1 'polypeptide(L)'
;MTISKLCSGKLLTNNCSKPRQNKISRITPHYMCWYTDAKTCCESFMPVSRRASANYCIGKDGEIWCNVEEENRAWTSGSSSNDNRAITIECANYMDGNNYGKLPVPTWNSLVNLCVDICTRYDFTLKYTGSTSGNLTMHKWFQDTDCPGPWLSNQFNSLAVEVNNKLKGIETKPHS
;
A
#
# COMPACT_ATOMS: atom_id res chain seq x y z
N MET A 1 17.83 8.08 -3.12
CA MET A 1 16.71 7.88 -2.16
C MET A 1 15.43 8.39 -2.79
N THR A 2 14.49 7.49 -3.09
CA THR A 2 13.23 7.84 -3.74
C THR A 2 12.07 7.64 -2.77
N ILE A 3 11.38 8.72 -2.46
CA ILE A 3 10.25 8.79 -1.52
C ILE A 3 9.20 9.70 -2.14
N SER A 4 7.92 9.31 -2.07
CA SER A 4 6.80 10.13 -2.54
C SER A 4 6.79 11.51 -1.87
N LYS A 5 6.49 12.55 -2.65
CA LYS A 5 6.31 13.91 -2.13
C LYS A 5 5.09 14.04 -1.20
N LEU A 6 4.20 13.06 -1.21
CA LEU A 6 3.02 13.04 -0.35
C LEU A 6 3.33 12.63 1.10
N CYS A 7 4.55 12.16 1.38
CA CYS A 7 4.95 11.77 2.74
C CYS A 7 5.02 12.95 3.69
N SER A 8 4.45 12.78 4.88
CA SER A 8 4.61 13.68 6.03
C SER A 8 5.88 13.38 6.83
N GLY A 9 6.43 12.18 6.69
CA GLY A 9 7.61 11.74 7.41
C GLY A 9 8.18 10.44 6.89
N LYS A 10 9.27 10.03 7.48
CA LYS A 10 9.92 8.76 7.17
C LYS A 10 10.54 8.15 8.44
N LEU A 11 10.51 6.84 8.51
CA LEU A 11 11.22 6.07 9.51
C LEU A 11 11.69 4.78 8.84
N LEU A 12 12.93 4.81 8.35
CA LEU A 12 13.47 3.79 7.47
C LEU A 12 13.99 2.59 8.25
N THR A 13 13.52 1.39 7.89
CA THR A 13 13.94 0.14 8.52
C THR A 13 15.02 -0.57 7.68
N ASN A 14 15.84 -1.38 8.35
CA ASN A 14 16.77 -2.29 7.70
C ASN A 14 16.12 -3.62 7.27
N ASN A 15 14.85 -3.86 7.61
CA ASN A 15 14.10 -5.03 7.19
C ASN A 15 13.67 -4.93 5.72
N CYS A 16 14.63 -4.87 4.82
CA CYS A 16 14.40 -4.76 3.38
C CYS A 16 15.58 -5.35 2.59
N SER A 17 15.36 -5.59 1.32
CA SER A 17 16.45 -6.00 0.40
C SER A 17 16.87 -4.81 -0.47
N LYS A 18 18.16 -4.61 -0.62
CA LYS A 18 18.76 -3.45 -1.30
C LYS A 18 19.69 -3.92 -2.43
N PRO A 19 19.49 -3.43 -3.67
CA PRO A 19 18.28 -2.78 -4.18
C PRO A 19 17.19 -3.80 -4.54
N ARG A 20 16.00 -3.32 -4.95
CA ARG A 20 15.03 -4.20 -5.61
C ARG A 20 15.58 -4.66 -6.96
N GLN A 21 15.16 -5.85 -7.40
CA GLN A 21 15.71 -6.49 -8.59
C GLN A 21 14.93 -6.20 -9.89
N ASN A 22 13.73 -5.64 -9.76
CA ASN A 22 12.84 -5.39 -10.89
C ASN A 22 12.36 -3.93 -10.89
N LYS A 23 11.93 -3.46 -12.06
CA LYS A 23 11.24 -2.18 -12.19
C LYS A 23 9.91 -2.22 -11.40
N ILE A 24 9.55 -1.08 -10.84
CA ILE A 24 8.24 -0.89 -10.20
C ILE A 24 7.17 -0.85 -11.28
N SER A 25 6.23 -1.77 -11.20
CA SER A 25 5.14 -1.93 -12.16
C SER A 25 3.86 -2.44 -11.50
N ARG A 26 3.81 -2.45 -10.17
CA ARG A 26 2.78 -3.11 -9.38
C ARG A 26 2.55 -2.37 -8.08
N ILE A 27 1.33 -2.45 -7.56
CA ILE A 27 0.99 -1.95 -6.21
C ILE A 27 0.29 -3.06 -5.43
N THR A 28 0.69 -3.23 -4.17
CA THR A 28 0.08 -4.21 -3.26
C THR A 28 -0.38 -3.49 -2.00
N PRO A 29 -1.66 -3.05 -1.92
CA PRO A 29 -2.23 -2.50 -0.71
C PRO A 29 -2.51 -3.58 0.32
N HIS A 30 -2.19 -3.30 1.58
CA HIS A 30 -2.45 -4.14 2.74
C HIS A 30 -3.31 -3.38 3.73
N TYR A 31 -4.05 -4.07 4.59
CA TYR A 31 -4.57 -3.45 5.80
C TYR A 31 -3.64 -3.80 6.98
N MET A 32 -3.36 -2.83 7.86
CA MET A 32 -2.46 -3.07 9.00
C MET A 32 -3.05 -4.00 10.05
N CYS A 33 -4.36 -4.25 9.98
CA CYS A 33 -5.11 -4.83 11.09
C CYS A 33 -4.89 -4.03 12.39
N TRP A 34 -4.97 -2.70 12.27
CA TRP A 34 -4.69 -1.76 13.35
C TRP A 34 -5.28 -0.38 13.04
N TYR A 35 -5.90 0.25 14.01
CA TYR A 35 -6.41 1.61 13.92
C TYR A 35 -5.42 2.56 14.58
N THR A 36 -4.40 2.98 13.83
CA THR A 36 -3.29 3.76 14.37
C THR A 36 -2.72 4.75 13.35
N ASP A 37 -1.75 5.56 13.78
CA ASP A 37 -1.04 6.47 12.89
C ASP A 37 0.07 5.76 12.09
N ALA A 38 0.54 6.43 11.04
CA ALA A 38 1.55 5.88 10.15
C ALA A 38 2.91 5.71 10.82
N LYS A 39 3.31 6.64 11.69
CA LYS A 39 4.58 6.57 12.40
C LYS A 39 4.62 5.33 13.30
N THR A 40 3.57 5.07 14.06
CA THR A 40 3.47 3.89 14.94
C THR A 40 3.56 2.59 14.13
N CYS A 41 2.92 2.54 12.96
CA CYS A 41 3.06 1.39 12.06
C CYS A 41 4.53 1.23 11.61
N CYS A 42 5.19 2.29 11.18
CA CYS A 42 6.61 2.24 10.81
C CYS A 42 7.49 1.77 11.98
N GLU A 43 7.23 2.26 13.20
CA GLU A 43 7.97 1.85 14.41
C GLU A 43 7.88 0.34 14.63
N SER A 44 6.74 -0.28 14.35
CA SER A 44 6.55 -1.73 14.52
C SER A 44 7.44 -2.56 13.58
N PHE A 45 7.93 -1.99 12.50
CA PHE A 45 8.82 -2.63 11.54
C PHE A 45 10.32 -2.34 11.78
N MET A 46 10.66 -1.60 12.82
CA MET A 46 12.07 -1.24 13.10
C MET A 46 12.89 -2.37 13.70
N PRO A 47 12.37 -3.21 14.62
CA PRO A 47 13.16 -4.30 15.19
C PRO A 47 13.59 -5.30 14.09
N VAL A 48 14.86 -5.69 14.08
CA VAL A 48 15.39 -6.69 13.12
C VAL A 48 14.63 -8.00 13.21
N SER A 49 14.23 -8.39 14.42
CA SER A 49 13.45 -9.61 14.68
C SER A 49 12.06 -9.61 14.03
N ARG A 50 11.53 -8.44 13.66
CA ARG A 50 10.21 -8.33 13.01
C ARG A 50 10.20 -8.93 11.61
N ARG A 51 11.31 -8.84 10.88
CA ARG A 51 11.51 -9.41 9.53
C ARG A 51 10.37 -9.10 8.56
N ALA A 52 9.82 -7.90 8.69
CA ALA A 52 8.74 -7.39 7.84
C ALA A 52 8.85 -5.88 7.71
N SER A 53 8.29 -5.35 6.64
CA SER A 53 8.26 -3.92 6.35
C SER A 53 7.27 -3.61 5.22
N ALA A 54 7.05 -2.32 4.98
CA ALA A 54 6.31 -1.82 3.82
C ALA A 54 7.06 -0.64 3.21
N ASN A 55 6.84 -0.33 1.95
CA ASN A 55 7.37 0.91 1.40
C ASN A 55 6.71 2.12 2.08
N TYR A 56 5.40 2.09 2.22
CA TYR A 56 4.63 3.17 2.84
C TYR A 56 3.64 2.65 3.88
N CYS A 57 3.41 3.45 4.89
CA CYS A 57 2.32 3.28 5.85
C CYS A 57 1.41 4.51 5.77
N ILE A 58 0.10 4.28 5.71
CA ILE A 58 -0.92 5.32 5.74
C ILE A 58 -1.72 5.18 7.04
N GLY A 59 -1.69 6.22 7.86
CA GLY A 59 -2.36 6.21 9.14
C GLY A 59 -3.86 6.49 9.06
N LYS A 60 -4.52 6.40 10.20
CA LYS A 60 -5.97 6.58 10.33
C LYS A 60 -6.47 7.98 9.95
N ASP A 61 -5.61 8.97 9.99
CA ASP A 61 -5.93 10.36 9.63
C ASP A 61 -5.45 10.70 8.19
N GLY A 62 -4.94 9.71 7.45
CA GLY A 62 -4.51 9.86 6.07
C GLY A 62 -3.06 10.29 5.88
N GLU A 63 -2.30 10.46 6.95
CA GLU A 63 -0.88 10.78 6.86
C GLU A 63 -0.08 9.60 6.28
N ILE A 64 0.91 9.90 5.44
CA ILE A 64 1.72 8.91 4.75
C ILE A 64 3.17 9.00 5.25
N TRP A 65 3.72 7.87 5.66
CA TRP A 65 5.13 7.75 6.07
C TRP A 65 5.85 6.70 5.23
N CYS A 66 7.10 6.98 4.88
CA CYS A 66 7.96 6.02 4.21
C CYS A 66 8.69 5.15 5.23
N ASN A 67 8.65 3.83 5.03
CA ASN A 67 9.35 2.87 5.88
C ASN A 67 10.48 2.15 5.11
N VAL A 68 10.35 2.00 3.79
CA VAL A 68 11.39 1.51 2.88
C VAL A 68 11.35 2.34 1.61
N GLU A 69 12.50 2.90 1.22
CA GLU A 69 12.59 3.69 -0.02
C GLU A 69 12.20 2.86 -1.25
N GLU A 70 11.71 3.53 -2.29
CA GLU A 70 11.16 2.85 -3.47
C GLU A 70 12.20 2.04 -4.26
N GLU A 71 13.47 2.44 -4.26
CA GLU A 71 14.55 1.67 -4.88
C GLU A 71 14.88 0.36 -4.16
N ASN A 72 14.31 0.13 -2.99
CA ASN A 72 14.51 -1.08 -2.20
C ASN A 72 13.23 -1.92 -2.12
N ARG A 73 13.40 -3.23 -1.95
CA ARG A 73 12.28 -4.16 -1.79
C ARG A 73 11.89 -4.26 -0.32
N ALA A 74 10.69 -3.86 0.03
CA ALA A 74 10.12 -4.13 1.33
C ALA A 74 9.77 -5.63 1.48
N TRP A 75 9.73 -6.12 2.71
CA TRP A 75 9.34 -7.49 3.03
C TRP A 75 7.90 -7.51 3.53
N THR A 76 6.95 -7.53 2.61
CA THR A 76 5.55 -7.27 2.93
C THR A 76 4.62 -8.45 2.62
N SER A 77 4.68 -8.98 1.40
CA SER A 77 3.72 -10.00 0.93
C SER A 77 4.17 -11.45 1.16
N GLY A 78 5.42 -11.66 1.57
CA GLY A 78 6.02 -12.99 1.62
C GLY A 78 6.44 -13.53 0.26
N SER A 79 6.13 -12.83 -0.82
CA SER A 79 6.57 -13.15 -2.19
C SER A 79 7.65 -12.19 -2.63
N SER A 80 8.88 -12.66 -2.74
CA SER A 80 9.97 -11.83 -3.26
C SER A 80 9.73 -11.40 -4.71
N SER A 81 9.10 -12.24 -5.51
CA SER A 81 8.74 -11.91 -6.89
C SER A 81 7.73 -10.76 -6.96
N ASN A 82 6.69 -10.78 -6.12
CA ASN A 82 5.75 -9.68 -6.05
C ASN A 82 6.40 -8.40 -5.52
N ASP A 83 7.07 -8.49 -4.38
CA ASP A 83 7.60 -7.33 -3.67
C ASP A 83 8.75 -6.65 -4.44
N ASN A 84 9.49 -7.38 -5.29
CA ASN A 84 10.48 -6.77 -6.18
C ASN A 84 9.86 -5.89 -7.27
N ARG A 85 8.59 -6.11 -7.64
CA ARG A 85 7.86 -5.34 -8.66
C ARG A 85 6.89 -4.34 -8.04
N ALA A 86 6.54 -4.49 -6.78
CA ALA A 86 5.48 -3.75 -6.14
C ALA A 86 5.98 -2.65 -5.22
N ILE A 87 5.26 -1.55 -5.21
CA ILE A 87 5.21 -0.68 -4.04
C ILE A 87 4.15 -1.26 -3.10
N THR A 88 4.55 -1.55 -1.88
CA THR A 88 3.67 -2.12 -0.85
C THR A 88 3.26 -1.04 0.14
N ILE A 89 1.98 -1.04 0.51
CA ILE A 89 1.37 0.04 1.29
C ILE A 89 0.54 -0.57 2.41
N GLU A 90 0.89 -0.30 3.66
CA GLU A 90 0.09 -0.65 4.82
C GLU A 90 -0.90 0.45 5.13
N CYS A 91 -2.17 0.10 5.25
CA CYS A 91 -3.27 1.05 5.49
C CYS A 91 -3.94 0.79 6.82
N ALA A 92 -4.11 1.83 7.63
CA ALA A 92 -4.88 1.75 8.87
C ALA A 92 -6.34 1.37 8.58
N ASN A 93 -6.95 0.62 9.47
CA ASN A 93 -8.33 0.16 9.34
C ASN A 93 -9.04 0.14 10.69
N TYR A 94 -10.36 0.26 10.65
CA TYR A 94 -11.19 0.08 11.85
C TYR A 94 -11.08 -1.36 12.38
N MET A 95 -11.12 -1.50 13.70
CA MET A 95 -10.88 -2.78 14.39
C MET A 95 -12.10 -3.35 15.08
N ASP A 96 -13.23 -2.68 15.01
CA ASP A 96 -14.40 -3.05 15.80
C ASP A 96 -15.71 -3.07 15.00
N GLY A 97 -16.62 -3.91 15.44
CA GLY A 97 -18.00 -3.99 14.97
C GLY A 97 -18.13 -4.22 13.46
N ASN A 98 -19.15 -3.61 12.90
CA ASN A 98 -19.48 -3.72 11.47
C ASN A 98 -18.49 -2.96 10.56
N ASN A 99 -17.59 -2.18 11.15
CA ASN A 99 -16.58 -1.42 10.42
C ASN A 99 -15.23 -2.15 10.34
N TYR A 100 -15.09 -3.32 10.98
CA TYR A 100 -13.82 -4.05 10.99
C TYR A 100 -13.23 -4.22 9.58
N GLY A 101 -11.99 -3.84 9.44
CA GLY A 101 -11.25 -3.94 8.18
C GLY A 101 -11.50 -2.80 7.20
N LYS A 102 -12.52 -1.94 7.44
CA LYS A 102 -12.80 -0.78 6.59
C LYS A 102 -11.72 0.28 6.80
N LEU A 103 -11.23 0.85 5.71
CA LEU A 103 -10.31 1.99 5.80
C LEU A 103 -11.08 3.26 6.17
N PRO A 104 -10.55 4.10 7.08
CA PRO A 104 -11.09 5.45 7.27
C PRO A 104 -11.07 6.23 5.95
N VAL A 105 -12.02 7.16 5.77
CA VAL A 105 -12.09 7.99 4.55
C VAL A 105 -10.77 8.71 4.25
N PRO A 106 -10.10 9.36 5.23
CA PRO A 106 -8.81 9.98 4.96
C PRO A 106 -7.73 8.99 4.50
N THR A 107 -7.73 7.78 5.06
CA THR A 107 -6.80 6.71 4.68
C THR A 107 -7.04 6.25 3.24
N TRP A 108 -8.30 6.03 2.86
CA TRP A 108 -8.67 5.68 1.48
C TRP A 108 -8.25 6.77 0.49
N ASN A 109 -8.56 8.02 0.79
CA ASN A 109 -8.21 9.15 -0.09
C ASN A 109 -6.70 9.25 -0.27
N SER A 110 -5.91 9.05 0.78
CA SER A 110 -4.46 9.04 0.69
C SER A 110 -3.93 7.84 -0.09
N LEU A 111 -4.55 6.66 0.05
CA LEU A 111 -4.21 5.49 -0.75
C LEU A 111 -4.42 5.76 -2.25
N VAL A 112 -5.55 6.34 -2.63
CA VAL A 112 -5.82 6.73 -4.02
C VAL A 112 -4.76 7.72 -4.52
N ASN A 113 -4.49 8.78 -3.76
CA ASN A 113 -3.52 9.81 -4.16
C ASN A 113 -2.11 9.24 -4.27
N LEU A 114 -1.69 8.37 -3.35
CA LEU A 114 -0.39 7.72 -3.41
C LEU A 114 -0.27 6.79 -4.63
N CYS A 115 -1.31 6.03 -4.94
CA CYS A 115 -1.34 5.20 -6.15
C CYS A 115 -1.24 6.06 -7.41
N VAL A 116 -1.93 7.20 -7.48
CA VAL A 116 -1.82 8.13 -8.61
C VAL A 116 -0.39 8.66 -8.75
N ASP A 117 0.24 9.05 -7.66
CA ASP A 117 1.63 9.52 -7.66
C ASP A 117 2.60 8.44 -8.18
N ILE A 118 2.48 7.22 -7.68
CA ILE A 118 3.32 6.09 -8.09
C ILE A 118 3.09 5.78 -9.57
N CYS A 119 1.85 5.64 -10.00
CA CYS A 119 1.51 5.35 -11.39
C CYS A 119 2.01 6.41 -12.36
N THR A 120 1.94 7.68 -11.96
CA THR A 120 2.45 8.81 -12.76
C THR A 120 3.96 8.76 -12.89
N ARG A 121 4.68 8.55 -11.78
CA ARG A 121 6.16 8.56 -11.81
C ARG A 121 6.77 7.36 -12.50
N TYR A 122 6.10 6.20 -12.46
CA TYR A 122 6.58 4.96 -13.07
C TYR A 122 5.86 4.59 -14.37
N ASP A 123 4.98 5.45 -14.86
CA ASP A 123 4.30 5.35 -16.16
C ASP A 123 3.53 4.04 -16.36
N PHE A 124 2.60 3.75 -15.45
CA PHE A 124 1.65 2.65 -15.61
C PHE A 124 0.26 3.00 -15.05
N THR A 125 -0.73 2.24 -15.46
CA THR A 125 -2.10 2.29 -14.92
C THR A 125 -2.40 1.05 -14.11
N LEU A 126 -3.41 1.09 -13.25
CA LEU A 126 -3.80 -0.07 -12.46
C LEU A 126 -4.70 -1.00 -13.28
N LYS A 127 -4.36 -2.28 -13.26
CA LYS A 127 -5.13 -3.36 -13.87
C LYS A 127 -5.45 -4.40 -12.81
N TYR A 128 -6.70 -4.42 -12.36
CA TYR A 128 -7.19 -5.43 -11.44
C TYR A 128 -7.89 -6.54 -12.20
N THR A 129 -7.40 -7.77 -12.05
CA THR A 129 -7.94 -8.96 -12.75
C THR A 129 -8.49 -10.00 -11.77
N GLY A 130 -8.39 -9.76 -10.47
CA GLY A 130 -8.71 -10.75 -9.45
C GLY A 130 -7.63 -11.83 -9.30
N SER A 131 -6.47 -11.64 -9.94
CA SER A 131 -5.34 -12.58 -9.87
C SER A 131 -4.00 -11.86 -10.06
N THR A 132 -2.91 -12.62 -9.99
CA THR A 132 -1.55 -12.12 -10.22
C THR A 132 -1.26 -11.73 -11.68
N SER A 133 -2.19 -11.96 -12.60
CA SER A 133 -2.06 -11.50 -13.99
C SER A 133 -2.22 -9.97 -14.13
N GLY A 134 -2.84 -9.31 -13.15
CA GLY A 134 -2.89 -7.85 -13.06
C GLY A 134 -1.70 -7.27 -12.29
N ASN A 135 -1.75 -5.96 -12.05
CA ASN A 135 -0.71 -5.25 -11.32
C ASN A 135 -1.19 -4.59 -10.02
N LEU A 136 -2.40 -4.87 -9.60
CA LEU A 136 -2.95 -4.55 -8.30
C LEU A 136 -3.21 -5.87 -7.59
N THR A 137 -2.36 -6.22 -6.62
CA THR A 137 -2.28 -7.56 -6.05
C THR A 137 -2.59 -7.57 -4.56
N MET A 138 -2.98 -8.75 -4.06
CA MET A 138 -3.36 -8.96 -2.66
C MET A 138 -2.38 -9.88 -1.95
N HIS A 139 -2.07 -9.57 -0.70
CA HIS A 139 -1.21 -10.38 0.17
C HIS A 139 -1.69 -11.84 0.27
N LYS A 140 -3.00 -12.05 0.42
CA LYS A 140 -3.59 -13.40 0.56
C LYS A 140 -3.40 -14.32 -0.65
N TRP A 141 -2.94 -13.79 -1.78
CA TRP A 141 -2.60 -14.62 -2.93
C TRP A 141 -1.21 -15.26 -2.80
N PHE A 142 -0.40 -14.81 -1.84
CA PHE A 142 0.99 -15.24 -1.66
C PHE A 142 1.26 -15.92 -0.32
N GLN A 143 0.43 -15.67 0.69
CA GLN A 143 0.55 -16.24 2.03
C GLN A 143 -0.82 -16.61 2.60
N ASP A 144 -0.81 -17.49 3.60
CA ASP A 144 -2.00 -17.82 4.38
C ASP A 144 -2.31 -16.68 5.35
N THR A 145 -3.10 -15.75 4.88
CA THR A 145 -3.55 -14.54 5.59
C THR A 145 -4.86 -14.06 4.98
N ASP A 146 -5.66 -13.31 5.73
CA ASP A 146 -6.85 -12.65 5.18
C ASP A 146 -6.55 -11.22 4.68
N CYS A 147 -5.33 -10.72 4.87
CA CYS A 147 -4.90 -9.42 4.34
C CYS A 147 -5.09 -9.38 2.80
N PRO A 148 -5.72 -8.35 2.25
CA PRO A 148 -6.01 -7.03 2.81
C PRO A 148 -7.37 -6.92 3.54
N GLY A 149 -8.00 -8.04 3.90
CA GLY A 149 -9.28 -8.11 4.57
C GLY A 149 -10.47 -8.05 3.61
N PRO A 150 -11.67 -8.49 4.06
CA PRO A 150 -12.83 -8.59 3.18
C PRO A 150 -13.24 -7.24 2.58
N TRP A 151 -13.25 -6.17 3.41
CA TRP A 151 -13.69 -4.87 2.92
C TRP A 151 -12.76 -4.35 1.82
N LEU A 152 -11.45 -4.28 2.09
CA LEU A 152 -10.50 -3.74 1.10
C LEU A 152 -10.41 -4.64 -0.14
N SER A 153 -10.48 -5.96 0.01
CA SER A 153 -10.53 -6.89 -1.11
C SER A 153 -11.67 -6.56 -2.08
N ASN A 154 -12.85 -6.23 -1.53
CA ASN A 154 -14.01 -5.85 -2.33
C ASN A 154 -13.87 -4.46 -2.97
N GLN A 155 -12.94 -3.64 -2.52
CA GLN A 155 -12.71 -2.29 -3.06
C GLN A 155 -11.61 -2.23 -4.14
N PHE A 156 -10.90 -3.31 -4.42
CA PHE A 156 -9.76 -3.27 -5.36
C PHE A 156 -10.16 -2.82 -6.77
N ASN A 157 -11.31 -3.28 -7.27
CA ASN A 157 -11.78 -2.80 -8.57
C ASN A 157 -12.10 -1.30 -8.54
N SER A 158 -12.79 -0.84 -7.50
CA SER A 158 -13.09 0.60 -7.32
C SER A 158 -11.81 1.42 -7.18
N LEU A 159 -10.79 0.90 -6.47
CA LEU A 159 -9.49 1.57 -6.35
C LEU A 159 -8.84 1.75 -7.72
N ALA A 160 -8.80 0.70 -8.53
CA ALA A 160 -8.23 0.78 -9.88
C ALA A 160 -8.98 1.79 -10.75
N VAL A 161 -10.31 1.79 -10.72
CA VAL A 161 -11.14 2.73 -11.49
C VAL A 161 -10.89 4.17 -11.02
N GLU A 162 -10.91 4.43 -9.73
CA GLU A 162 -10.72 5.77 -9.16
C GLU A 162 -9.33 6.33 -9.48
N VAL A 163 -8.28 5.53 -9.30
CA VAL A 163 -6.91 5.90 -9.63
C VAL A 163 -6.76 6.19 -11.12
N ASN A 164 -7.24 5.30 -11.98
CA ASN A 164 -7.13 5.45 -13.43
C ASN A 164 -7.91 6.67 -13.95
N ASN A 165 -9.08 6.95 -13.36
CA ASN A 165 -9.84 8.16 -13.70
C ASN A 165 -9.07 9.43 -13.34
N LYS A 166 -8.43 9.48 -12.17
CA LYS A 166 -7.58 10.62 -11.79
C LYS A 166 -6.37 10.78 -12.72
N LEU A 167 -5.77 9.67 -13.15
CA LEU A 167 -4.68 9.70 -14.13
C LEU A 167 -5.11 10.31 -15.48
N LYS A 168 -6.38 10.14 -15.85
CA LYS A 168 -6.97 10.73 -17.06
C LYS A 168 -7.49 12.15 -16.85
N GLY A 169 -7.43 12.70 -15.64
CA GLY A 169 -8.02 13.99 -15.30
C GLY A 169 -9.55 13.99 -15.18
N ILE A 170 -10.16 12.81 -14.99
CA ILE A 170 -11.61 12.68 -14.78
C ILE A 170 -11.91 12.85 -13.30
N GLU A 171 -12.83 13.77 -12.95
CA GLU A 171 -13.30 13.95 -11.58
C GLU A 171 -13.99 12.67 -11.08
N THR A 172 -13.65 12.24 -9.87
CA THR A 172 -14.31 11.13 -9.20
C THR A 172 -15.13 11.65 -8.03
N LYS A 173 -16.24 10.98 -7.73
CA LYS A 173 -17.04 11.32 -6.54
C LYS A 173 -16.20 11.06 -5.29
N PRO A 174 -16.28 11.94 -4.27
CA PRO A 174 -15.61 11.66 -2.99
C PRO A 174 -16.07 10.32 -2.42
N HIS A 175 -15.15 9.57 -1.87
CA HIS A 175 -15.46 8.34 -1.16
C HIS A 175 -16.12 8.69 0.18
N SER A 176 -17.29 8.16 0.45
CA SER A 176 -18.07 8.41 1.66
C SER A 176 -17.92 7.27 2.67
#